data_4260269a1e9244cc91c414428bd546cf
#
_entry.id   4260269a1e9244cc91c414428bd546cf
#
_cell.length_a   1.000
_cell.length_b   1.000
_cell.length_c   1.000
_cell.angle_alpha   90.00
_cell.angle_beta   90.00
_cell.angle_gamma   90.00
#
_symmetry.space_group_name_H-M   'P 1'
#
loop_
_entity.id
_entity.type
_entity.pdbx_description
1 polymer ?
#
loop_
_entity_poly.entity_id
_entity_poly.type
_entity_poly.pdbx_seq_one_letter_code
_entity_poly.pdbx_strand_id
1 'polypeptide(L)'
;QAFLKRYDGQAVASTFRSVWLPAVARRQDWSTLLANWAPTENVGLRCAQLTARQATGKADAQWTSEAQDLWRKAGKSLPDGCDAVFAVLQTQGGMTDALRWERVDAAADAGQPSVMRSAARGLPAADLALATDYASFVDAPSAKALNWPRNERSRRIATDGLQKLAKANPDATEQQLPQYAQALGLSADQQAQV
;
A
#
# COMPACT_ATOMS: atom_id res chain seq x y z
N GLN A 1 -9.22 -24.96 -20.74
CA GLN A 1 -8.26 -24.45 -21.75
C GLN A 1 -8.94 -24.27 -23.13
N ALA A 2 -9.68 -25.26 -23.66
CA ALA A 2 -10.35 -25.12 -24.95
C ALA A 2 -11.31 -23.93 -25.01
N PHE A 3 -12.09 -23.69 -23.94
CA PHE A 3 -12.99 -22.54 -23.81
C PHE A 3 -12.23 -21.22 -23.93
N LEU A 4 -11.13 -21.04 -23.18
CA LEU A 4 -10.33 -19.81 -23.20
C LEU A 4 -9.72 -19.53 -24.60
N LYS A 5 -9.27 -20.57 -25.31
CA LYS A 5 -8.78 -20.43 -26.69
C LYS A 5 -9.89 -20.00 -27.66
N ARG A 6 -11.10 -20.58 -27.49
CA ARG A 6 -12.23 -20.26 -28.37
C ARG A 6 -12.75 -18.83 -28.22
N TYR A 7 -12.70 -18.29 -26.99
CA TYR A 7 -13.25 -16.98 -26.66
C TYR A 7 -12.16 -15.95 -26.28
N ASP A 8 -10.93 -16.17 -26.76
CA ASP A 8 -9.85 -15.27 -26.46
C ASP A 8 -10.15 -13.84 -26.91
N GLY A 9 -9.75 -12.85 -26.10
CA GLY A 9 -10.08 -11.43 -26.32
C GLY A 9 -11.53 -11.03 -26.02
N GLN A 10 -12.42 -11.94 -25.67
CA GLN A 10 -13.80 -11.62 -25.33
C GLN A 10 -13.99 -11.49 -23.80
N ALA A 11 -14.97 -10.67 -23.38
CA ALA A 11 -15.30 -10.44 -21.98
C ALA A 11 -15.59 -11.74 -21.22
N VAL A 12 -16.24 -12.72 -21.85
CA VAL A 12 -16.56 -14.02 -21.26
C VAL A 12 -15.29 -14.80 -20.87
N ALA A 13 -14.21 -14.70 -21.64
CA ALA A 13 -12.93 -15.33 -21.27
C ALA A 13 -12.29 -14.65 -20.07
N SER A 14 -12.36 -13.33 -19.96
CA SER A 14 -11.90 -12.57 -18.80
C SER A 14 -12.69 -12.94 -17.54
N THR A 15 -14.03 -12.97 -17.62
CA THR A 15 -14.90 -13.40 -16.52
C THR A 15 -14.60 -14.84 -16.10
N PHE A 16 -14.40 -15.75 -17.06
CA PHE A 16 -14.05 -17.13 -16.72
C PHE A 16 -12.68 -17.22 -16.03
N ARG A 17 -11.66 -16.49 -16.50
CA ARG A 17 -10.36 -16.44 -15.86
C ARG A 17 -10.45 -15.95 -14.41
N SER A 18 -11.24 -14.91 -14.16
CA SER A 18 -11.38 -14.33 -12.81
C SER A 18 -11.98 -15.30 -11.77
N VAL A 19 -12.77 -16.26 -12.21
CA VAL A 19 -13.38 -17.30 -11.35
C VAL A 19 -12.51 -18.56 -11.27
N TRP A 20 -11.97 -18.99 -12.40
CA TRP A 20 -11.24 -20.26 -12.49
C TRP A 20 -9.80 -20.18 -12.01
N LEU A 21 -9.05 -19.14 -12.38
CA LEU A 21 -7.64 -19.02 -11.99
C LEU A 21 -7.38 -18.97 -10.48
N PRO A 22 -8.25 -18.38 -9.62
CA PRO A 22 -8.11 -18.53 -8.17
C PRO A 22 -8.18 -19.98 -7.67
N ALA A 23 -9.00 -20.82 -8.31
CA ALA A 23 -9.08 -22.24 -7.97
C ALA A 23 -7.81 -23.00 -8.42
N VAL A 24 -7.25 -22.63 -9.58
CA VAL A 24 -5.96 -23.16 -10.07
C VAL A 24 -4.83 -22.76 -9.12
N ALA A 25 -4.79 -21.49 -8.69
CA ALA A 25 -3.81 -20.98 -7.74
C ALA A 25 -3.84 -21.71 -6.39
N ARG A 26 -5.04 -21.95 -5.84
CA ARG A 26 -5.20 -22.71 -4.59
C ARG A 26 -4.66 -24.13 -4.67
N ARG A 27 -4.67 -24.74 -5.86
CA ARG A 27 -4.08 -26.07 -6.12
C ARG A 27 -2.59 -26.01 -6.43
N GLN A 28 -2.02 -24.81 -6.47
CA GLN A 28 -0.63 -24.58 -6.84
C GLN A 28 -0.26 -25.14 -8.24
N ASP A 29 -1.23 -25.25 -9.13
CA ASP A 29 -0.97 -25.63 -10.51
C ASP A 29 -0.43 -24.42 -11.30
N TRP A 30 0.84 -24.12 -11.01
CA TRP A 30 1.50 -22.92 -11.52
C TRP A 30 1.66 -22.94 -13.05
N SER A 31 1.85 -24.11 -13.62
CA SER A 31 1.97 -24.26 -15.07
C SER A 31 0.66 -23.89 -15.79
N THR A 32 -0.46 -24.39 -15.30
CA THR A 32 -1.78 -24.06 -15.83
C THR A 32 -2.12 -22.59 -15.61
N LEU A 33 -1.77 -22.03 -14.44
CA LEU A 33 -2.00 -20.62 -14.15
C LEU A 33 -1.24 -19.72 -15.14
N LEU A 34 0.07 -19.95 -15.31
CA LEU A 34 0.90 -19.13 -16.20
C LEU A 34 0.51 -19.30 -17.67
N ALA A 35 0.14 -20.51 -18.10
CA ALA A 35 -0.27 -20.77 -19.50
C ALA A 35 -1.62 -20.09 -19.88
N ASN A 36 -2.43 -19.72 -18.90
CA ASN A 36 -3.74 -19.10 -19.10
C ASN A 36 -3.83 -17.68 -18.52
N TRP A 37 -2.68 -17.13 -18.12
CA TRP A 37 -2.59 -15.79 -17.55
C TRP A 37 -2.98 -14.71 -18.56
N ALA A 38 -3.67 -13.71 -18.08
CA ALA A 38 -3.87 -12.45 -18.79
C ALA A 38 -3.84 -11.30 -17.77
N PRO A 39 -3.44 -10.08 -18.15
CA PRO A 39 -3.42 -8.91 -17.29
C PRO A 39 -4.77 -8.71 -16.61
N THR A 40 -4.74 -8.34 -15.32
CA THR A 40 -5.95 -8.16 -14.50
C THR A 40 -5.69 -7.16 -13.37
N GLU A 41 -6.75 -6.47 -12.96
CA GLU A 41 -6.75 -5.62 -11.76
C GLU A 41 -6.97 -6.41 -10.47
N ASN A 42 -7.29 -7.71 -10.55
CA ASN A 42 -7.44 -8.55 -9.38
C ASN A 42 -6.10 -8.78 -8.69
N VAL A 43 -5.89 -8.09 -7.57
CA VAL A 43 -4.64 -8.11 -6.80
C VAL A 43 -4.26 -9.52 -6.36
N GLY A 44 -5.24 -10.32 -5.89
CA GLY A 44 -4.98 -11.70 -5.46
C GLY A 44 -4.46 -12.58 -6.61
N LEU A 45 -5.00 -12.42 -7.82
CA LEU A 45 -4.50 -13.11 -9.01
C LEU A 45 -3.11 -12.60 -9.44
N ARG A 46 -2.83 -11.32 -9.33
CA ARG A 46 -1.49 -10.76 -9.60
C ARG A 46 -0.46 -11.33 -8.63
N CYS A 47 -0.78 -11.42 -7.34
CA CYS A 47 0.09 -12.08 -6.36
C CYS A 47 0.29 -13.57 -6.70
N ALA A 48 -0.77 -14.30 -7.05
CA ALA A 48 -0.68 -15.69 -7.45
C ALA A 48 0.20 -15.91 -8.69
N GLN A 49 0.13 -15.00 -9.67
CA GLN A 49 0.98 -15.05 -10.86
C GLN A 49 2.47 -14.82 -10.50
N LEU A 50 2.75 -13.86 -9.61
CA LEU A 50 4.11 -13.63 -9.12
C LEU A 50 4.64 -14.83 -8.34
N THR A 51 3.80 -15.43 -7.48
CA THR A 51 4.14 -16.68 -6.78
C THR A 51 4.44 -17.81 -7.76
N ALA A 52 3.63 -17.96 -8.79
CA ALA A 52 3.83 -18.97 -9.82
C ALA A 52 5.15 -18.78 -10.61
N ARG A 53 5.49 -17.53 -10.96
CA ARG A 53 6.76 -17.21 -11.62
C ARG A 53 7.95 -17.52 -10.73
N GLN A 54 7.88 -17.16 -9.46
CA GLN A 54 8.91 -17.48 -8.48
C GLN A 54 9.09 -19.00 -8.31
N ALA A 55 7.99 -19.74 -8.12
CA ALA A 55 8.01 -21.19 -7.91
C ALA A 55 8.51 -21.98 -9.15
N THR A 56 8.41 -21.39 -10.35
CA THR A 56 8.86 -22.01 -11.62
C THR A 56 10.20 -21.45 -12.12
N GLY A 57 10.93 -20.72 -11.28
CA GLY A 57 12.25 -20.15 -11.64
C GLY A 57 12.20 -19.01 -12.68
N LYS A 58 11.06 -18.33 -12.81
CA LYS A 58 10.83 -17.23 -13.75
C LYS A 58 10.76 -15.86 -13.06
N ALA A 59 11.32 -15.75 -11.85
CA ALA A 59 11.46 -14.49 -11.15
C ALA A 59 12.69 -13.74 -11.69
N ASP A 60 12.45 -12.71 -12.46
CA ASP A 60 13.43 -11.83 -13.12
C ASP A 60 13.30 -10.37 -12.63
N ALA A 61 14.01 -9.44 -13.25
CA ALA A 61 13.93 -8.03 -12.93
C ALA A 61 12.50 -7.46 -13.09
N GLN A 62 11.74 -7.96 -14.07
CA GLN A 62 10.34 -7.58 -14.24
C GLN A 62 9.47 -8.07 -13.09
N TRP A 63 9.71 -9.30 -12.60
CA TRP A 63 9.02 -9.81 -11.40
C TRP A 63 9.23 -8.88 -10.19
N THR A 64 10.48 -8.46 -9.97
CA THR A 64 10.82 -7.54 -8.88
C THR A 64 10.07 -6.21 -9.02
N SER A 65 10.07 -5.62 -10.21
CA SER A 65 9.36 -4.37 -10.48
C SER A 65 7.84 -4.50 -10.26
N GLU A 66 7.23 -5.57 -10.74
CA GLU A 66 5.80 -5.84 -10.56
C GLU A 66 5.42 -6.06 -9.09
N ALA A 67 6.26 -6.75 -8.32
CA ALA A 67 6.07 -6.95 -6.88
C ALA A 67 6.19 -5.61 -6.10
N GLN A 68 7.18 -4.78 -6.45
CA GLN A 68 7.34 -3.44 -5.89
C GLN A 68 6.15 -2.55 -6.21
N ASP A 69 5.63 -2.61 -7.45
CA ASP A 69 4.45 -1.85 -7.85
C ASP A 69 3.18 -2.24 -7.10
N LEU A 70 3.00 -3.53 -6.85
CA LEU A 70 1.90 -4.01 -6.00
C LEU A 70 2.02 -3.48 -4.58
N TRP A 71 3.23 -3.47 -4.03
CA TRP A 71 3.48 -2.96 -2.68
C TRP A 71 3.22 -1.46 -2.57
N ARG A 72 3.84 -0.63 -3.41
CA ARG A 72 3.79 0.83 -3.31
C ARG A 72 2.38 1.41 -3.48
N LYS A 73 1.55 0.78 -4.32
CA LYS A 73 0.18 1.23 -4.61
C LYS A 73 -0.85 0.74 -3.59
N ALA A 74 -0.46 -0.13 -2.66
CA ALA A 74 -1.39 -0.76 -1.72
C ALA A 74 -1.62 0.10 -0.47
N GLY A 75 -2.50 1.10 -0.58
CA GLY A 75 -2.95 1.90 0.56
C GLY A 75 -3.86 1.15 1.54
N LYS A 76 -4.39 -0.02 1.15
CA LYS A 76 -5.24 -0.90 1.96
C LYS A 76 -4.57 -2.25 2.18
N SER A 77 -5.15 -3.07 3.07
CA SER A 77 -4.70 -4.45 3.27
C SER A 77 -4.73 -5.23 1.97
N LEU A 78 -3.69 -6.00 1.74
CA LEU A 78 -3.58 -6.92 0.62
C LEU A 78 -4.10 -8.31 1.00
N PRO A 79 -4.53 -9.13 0.03
CA PRO A 79 -4.86 -10.53 0.28
C PRO A 79 -3.65 -11.30 0.84
N ASP A 80 -3.89 -12.25 1.76
CA ASP A 80 -2.85 -13.07 2.41
C ASP A 80 -1.94 -13.79 1.41
N GLY A 81 -2.48 -14.15 0.24
CA GLY A 81 -1.70 -14.75 -0.85
C GLY A 81 -0.57 -13.88 -1.40
N CYS A 82 -0.53 -12.59 -1.05
CA CYS A 82 0.55 -11.66 -1.43
C CYS A 82 1.76 -11.74 -0.48
N ASP A 83 1.60 -12.26 0.73
CA ASP A 83 2.65 -12.25 1.76
C ASP A 83 3.89 -13.01 1.31
N ALA A 84 3.71 -14.15 0.63
CA ALA A 84 4.81 -14.93 0.08
C ALA A 84 5.64 -14.15 -0.95
N VAL A 85 4.99 -13.34 -1.79
CA VAL A 85 5.66 -12.48 -2.79
C VAL A 85 6.53 -11.44 -2.08
N PHE A 86 5.99 -10.79 -1.05
CA PHE A 86 6.72 -9.75 -0.33
C PHE A 86 7.83 -10.30 0.56
N ALA A 87 7.67 -11.51 1.10
CA ALA A 87 8.75 -12.21 1.79
C ALA A 87 9.93 -12.48 0.86
N VAL A 88 9.68 -12.95 -0.36
CA VAL A 88 10.73 -13.13 -1.37
C VAL A 88 11.34 -11.80 -1.78
N LEU A 89 10.53 -10.77 -2.04
CA LEU A 89 11.01 -9.43 -2.38
C LEU A 89 11.96 -8.88 -1.29
N GLN A 90 11.62 -9.11 -0.02
CA GLN A 90 12.45 -8.71 1.11
C GLN A 90 13.77 -9.48 1.17
N THR A 91 13.75 -10.80 1.03
CA THR A 91 14.97 -11.63 1.07
C THR A 91 15.93 -11.33 -0.09
N GLN A 92 15.40 -10.88 -1.21
CA GLN A 92 16.19 -10.43 -2.38
C GLN A 92 16.67 -8.98 -2.29
N GLY A 93 16.40 -8.27 -1.18
CA GLY A 93 16.79 -6.87 -1.00
C GLY A 93 15.93 -5.86 -1.80
N GLY A 94 14.87 -6.33 -2.44
CA GLY A 94 13.96 -5.47 -3.21
C GLY A 94 13.00 -4.63 -2.36
N MET A 95 12.87 -4.92 -1.05
CA MET A 95 12.05 -4.17 -0.11
C MET A 95 12.88 -3.07 0.56
N THR A 96 13.11 -1.97 -0.15
CA THR A 96 13.89 -0.83 0.33
C THR A 96 13.12 0.03 1.33
N ASP A 97 13.83 0.85 2.13
CA ASP A 97 13.21 1.82 3.04
C ASP A 97 12.33 2.83 2.28
N ALA A 98 12.79 3.29 1.12
CA ALA A 98 12.01 4.16 0.25
C ALA A 98 10.68 3.52 -0.16
N LEU A 99 10.71 2.24 -0.58
CA LEU A 99 9.51 1.50 -0.95
C LEU A 99 8.55 1.29 0.24
N ARG A 100 9.07 1.08 1.44
CA ARG A 100 8.26 1.02 2.67
C ARG A 100 7.56 2.35 2.94
N TRP A 101 8.29 3.46 2.82
CA TRP A 101 7.74 4.79 2.98
C TRP A 101 6.66 5.12 1.92
N GLU A 102 6.84 4.71 0.66
CA GLU A 102 5.82 4.87 -0.38
C GLU A 102 4.49 4.21 0.01
N ARG A 103 4.55 3.01 0.60
CA ARG A 103 3.34 2.34 1.09
C ARG A 103 2.77 2.98 2.36
N VAL A 104 3.61 3.47 3.26
CA VAL A 104 3.15 4.25 4.43
C VAL A 104 2.37 5.48 3.96
N ASP A 105 2.88 6.19 2.94
CA ASP A 105 2.22 7.35 2.35
C ASP A 105 0.88 6.97 1.71
N ALA A 106 0.84 5.93 0.88
CA ALA A 106 -0.39 5.44 0.26
C ALA A 106 -1.44 4.98 1.30
N ALA A 107 -0.99 4.40 2.41
CA ALA A 107 -1.87 3.98 3.51
C ALA A 107 -2.38 5.19 4.32
N ALA A 108 -1.57 6.23 4.48
CA ALA A 108 -1.99 7.48 5.11
C ALA A 108 -3.10 8.17 4.28
N ASP A 109 -2.89 8.29 2.95
CA ASP A 109 -3.90 8.86 2.02
C ASP A 109 -5.21 8.05 2.06
N ALA A 110 -5.11 6.74 2.22
CA ALA A 110 -6.27 5.85 2.36
C ALA A 110 -6.89 5.84 3.77
N GLY A 111 -6.30 6.55 4.74
CA GLY A 111 -6.74 6.56 6.14
C GLY A 111 -6.64 5.21 6.82
N GLN A 112 -5.57 4.45 6.57
CA GLN A 112 -5.36 3.07 7.05
C GLN A 112 -4.16 2.95 8.01
N PRO A 113 -4.26 3.39 9.26
CA PRO A 113 -3.14 3.42 10.19
C PRO A 113 -2.56 2.03 10.51
N SER A 114 -3.38 0.98 10.48
CA SER A 114 -2.90 -0.40 10.64
C SER A 114 -1.97 -0.83 9.51
N VAL A 115 -2.29 -0.42 8.27
CA VAL A 115 -1.45 -0.69 7.09
C VAL A 115 -0.17 0.14 7.15
N MET A 116 -0.23 1.40 7.60
CA MET A 116 0.96 2.23 7.84
C MET A 116 1.95 1.53 8.79
N ARG A 117 1.46 1.06 9.96
CA ARG A 117 2.29 0.33 10.94
C ARG A 117 2.88 -0.96 10.36
N SER A 118 2.08 -1.68 9.56
CA SER A 118 2.54 -2.91 8.89
C SER A 118 3.61 -2.61 7.84
N ALA A 119 3.42 -1.60 7.01
CA ALA A 119 4.37 -1.20 5.96
C ALA A 119 5.70 -0.70 6.52
N ALA A 120 5.67 -0.04 7.67
CA ALA A 120 6.85 0.49 8.35
C ALA A 120 7.76 -0.58 8.97
N ARG A 121 7.29 -1.82 9.13
CA ARG A 121 8.12 -2.88 9.70
C ARG A 121 9.36 -3.11 8.86
N GLY A 122 10.52 -3.04 9.51
CA GLY A 122 11.82 -3.19 8.86
C GLY A 122 12.47 -1.86 8.45
N LEU A 123 11.83 -0.72 8.71
CA LEU A 123 12.50 0.58 8.68
C LEU A 123 13.53 0.69 9.82
N PRO A 124 14.57 1.53 9.68
CA PRO A 124 15.44 1.92 10.78
C PRO A 124 14.66 2.44 11.99
N ALA A 125 15.19 2.28 13.20
CA ALA A 125 14.44 2.54 14.44
C ALA A 125 13.82 3.94 14.52
N ALA A 126 14.54 4.99 14.08
CA ALA A 126 14.02 6.36 14.07
C ALA A 126 12.86 6.54 13.08
N ASP A 127 12.98 5.96 11.88
CA ASP A 127 11.94 6.00 10.85
C ASP A 127 10.71 5.18 11.24
N LEU A 128 10.91 4.02 11.86
CA LEU A 128 9.83 3.19 12.39
C LEU A 128 9.05 3.92 13.47
N ALA A 129 9.76 4.62 14.40
CA ALA A 129 9.12 5.43 15.43
C ALA A 129 8.28 6.56 14.81
N LEU A 130 8.84 7.28 13.83
CA LEU A 130 8.14 8.37 13.13
C LEU A 130 6.92 7.86 12.35
N ALA A 131 7.05 6.76 11.61
CA ALA A 131 5.92 6.14 10.88
C ALA A 131 4.81 5.65 11.83
N THR A 132 5.19 5.16 13.03
CA THR A 132 4.24 4.77 14.08
C THR A 132 3.51 5.98 14.65
N ASP A 133 4.20 7.09 14.85
CA ASP A 133 3.59 8.35 15.28
C ASP A 133 2.63 8.91 14.22
N TYR A 134 3.01 8.87 12.94
CA TYR A 134 2.13 9.24 11.83
C TYR A 134 0.85 8.38 11.82
N ALA A 135 0.99 7.07 11.95
CA ALA A 135 -0.16 6.17 12.00
C ALA A 135 -1.07 6.46 13.20
N SER A 136 -0.48 6.80 14.35
CA SER A 136 -1.24 7.17 15.54
C SER A 136 -1.97 8.50 15.38
N PHE A 137 -1.38 9.45 14.66
CA PHE A 137 -2.00 10.73 14.34
C PHE A 137 -3.18 10.59 13.37
N VAL A 138 -3.07 9.68 12.40
CA VAL A 138 -4.19 9.35 11.49
C VAL A 138 -5.37 8.73 12.25
N ASP A 139 -5.10 7.97 13.32
CA ASP A 139 -6.14 7.48 14.25
C ASP A 139 -6.75 8.63 15.06
N ALA A 140 -5.90 9.40 15.73
CA ALA A 140 -6.28 10.52 16.58
C ALA A 140 -5.15 11.57 16.64
N PRO A 141 -5.39 12.80 16.16
CA PRO A 141 -4.42 13.88 16.26
C PRO A 141 -3.95 14.11 17.69
N SER A 142 -2.65 14.34 17.86
CA SER A 142 -2.04 14.54 19.18
C SER A 142 -0.85 15.50 19.12
N ALA A 143 -0.54 16.15 20.24
CA ALA A 143 0.55 17.11 20.36
C ALA A 143 1.96 16.55 20.04
N LYS A 144 2.12 15.23 19.94
CA LYS A 144 3.38 14.60 19.49
C LYS A 144 3.83 15.09 18.12
N ALA A 145 2.88 15.36 17.23
CA ALA A 145 3.15 15.85 15.88
C ALA A 145 3.83 17.23 15.85
N LEU A 146 3.75 18.01 16.92
CA LEU A 146 4.47 19.29 17.02
C LEU A 146 6.01 19.13 16.98
N ASN A 147 6.51 17.92 17.26
CA ASN A 147 7.94 17.59 17.23
C ASN A 147 8.37 16.86 15.95
N TRP A 148 7.50 16.69 14.97
CA TRP A 148 7.84 16.01 13.73
C TRP A 148 8.83 16.84 12.88
N PRO A 149 9.60 16.21 12.00
CA PRO A 149 10.45 16.91 11.06
C PRO A 149 9.61 17.75 10.11
N ARG A 150 10.11 18.96 9.78
CA ARG A 150 9.44 19.89 8.83
C ARG A 150 9.69 19.44 7.39
N ASN A 151 8.97 18.41 6.95
CA ASN A 151 9.03 17.91 5.58
C ASN A 151 7.62 17.79 4.98
N GLU A 152 7.54 17.49 3.70
CA GLU A 152 6.28 17.40 2.95
C GLU A 152 5.36 16.32 3.53
N ARG A 153 5.89 15.16 3.89
CA ARG A 153 5.13 14.06 4.47
C ARG A 153 4.47 14.45 5.79
N SER A 154 5.24 15.07 6.72
CA SER A 154 4.70 15.53 8.00
C SER A 154 3.57 16.54 7.81
N ARG A 155 3.76 17.51 6.89
CA ARG A 155 2.73 18.52 6.59
C ARG A 155 1.46 17.90 6.04
N ARG A 156 1.58 17.00 5.05
CA ARG A 156 0.43 16.33 4.43
C ARG A 156 -0.34 15.51 5.48
N ILE A 157 0.34 14.64 6.22
CA ILE A 157 -0.31 13.78 7.23
C ILE A 157 -0.96 14.62 8.33
N ALA A 158 -0.33 15.71 8.75
CA ALA A 158 -0.91 16.63 9.73
C ALA A 158 -2.17 17.32 9.18
N THR A 159 -2.14 17.82 7.93
CA THR A 159 -3.30 18.44 7.29
C THR A 159 -4.47 17.46 7.21
N ASP A 160 -4.25 16.23 6.71
CA ASP A 160 -5.30 15.22 6.59
C ASP A 160 -5.90 14.80 7.94
N GLY A 161 -5.06 14.66 8.97
CA GLY A 161 -5.52 14.34 10.31
C GLY A 161 -6.30 15.49 10.96
N LEU A 162 -5.86 16.73 10.76
CA LEU A 162 -6.57 17.92 11.24
C LEU A 162 -7.90 18.13 10.51
N GLN A 163 -7.99 17.84 9.21
CA GLN A 163 -9.28 17.84 8.48
C GLN A 163 -10.30 16.86 9.09
N LYS A 164 -9.85 15.67 9.51
CA LYS A 164 -10.71 14.71 10.20
C LYS A 164 -11.15 15.24 11.55
N LEU A 165 -10.23 15.87 12.29
CA LEU A 165 -10.55 16.50 13.58
C LEU A 165 -11.54 17.64 13.39
N ALA A 166 -11.38 18.48 12.37
CA ALA A 166 -12.28 19.59 12.07
C ALA A 166 -13.71 19.12 11.83
N LYS A 167 -13.87 17.99 11.11
CA LYS A 167 -15.21 17.39 10.90
C LYS A 167 -15.83 16.85 12.20
N ALA A 168 -15.01 16.38 13.13
CA ALA A 168 -15.48 15.80 14.38
C ALA A 168 -15.61 16.85 15.49
N ASN A 169 -14.70 17.80 15.57
CA ASN A 169 -14.64 18.84 16.60
C ASN A 169 -13.98 20.12 16.03
N PRO A 170 -14.77 21.00 15.38
CA PRO A 170 -14.28 22.24 14.77
C PRO A 170 -13.57 23.16 15.78
N ASP A 171 -14.14 23.34 16.98
CA ASP A 171 -13.61 24.26 17.98
C ASP A 171 -12.22 23.83 18.47
N ALA A 172 -12.02 22.52 18.67
CA ALA A 172 -10.72 21.98 19.04
C ALA A 172 -9.69 22.16 17.91
N THR A 173 -10.13 22.04 16.66
CA THR A 173 -9.25 22.25 15.50
C THR A 173 -8.84 23.71 15.35
N GLU A 174 -9.76 24.64 15.48
CA GLU A 174 -9.47 26.09 15.43
C GLU A 174 -8.43 26.48 16.49
N GLN A 175 -8.55 25.94 17.70
CA GLN A 175 -7.60 26.19 18.79
C GLN A 175 -6.21 25.59 18.55
N GLN A 176 -6.13 24.42 17.90
CA GLN A 176 -4.88 23.68 17.71
C GLN A 176 -4.15 24.02 16.41
N LEU A 177 -4.86 24.35 15.33
CA LEU A 177 -4.30 24.60 14.01
C LEU A 177 -3.11 25.57 14.01
N PRO A 178 -3.13 26.72 14.74
CA PRO A 178 -1.99 27.64 14.75
C PRO A 178 -0.70 27.00 15.27
N GLN A 179 -0.79 26.12 16.26
CA GLN A 179 0.36 25.44 16.84
C GLN A 179 0.98 24.45 15.83
N TYR A 180 0.15 23.67 15.13
CA TYR A 180 0.62 22.76 14.09
C TYR A 180 1.18 23.51 12.88
N ALA A 181 0.54 24.59 12.48
CA ALA A 181 1.00 25.44 11.39
C ALA A 181 2.39 26.02 11.68
N GLN A 182 2.62 26.52 12.88
CA GLN A 182 3.92 27.02 13.30
C GLN A 182 4.96 25.89 13.42
N ALA A 183 4.61 24.78 14.08
CA ALA A 183 5.54 23.69 14.37
C ALA A 183 6.01 23.00 13.07
N LEU A 184 5.10 22.72 12.16
CA LEU A 184 5.38 21.95 10.93
C LEU A 184 5.64 22.84 9.70
N GLY A 185 5.35 24.13 9.78
CA GLY A 185 5.45 25.08 8.66
C GLY A 185 4.40 24.81 7.60
N LEU A 186 3.11 24.68 8.01
CA LEU A 186 2.01 24.52 7.07
C LEU A 186 1.84 25.78 6.23
N SER A 187 1.68 25.61 4.91
CA SER A 187 1.38 26.71 4.00
C SER A 187 -0.02 27.27 4.25
N ALA A 188 -0.30 28.47 3.72
CA ALA A 188 -1.64 29.06 3.76
C ALA A 188 -2.68 28.14 3.13
N ASP A 189 -2.34 27.50 2.01
CA ASP A 189 -3.23 26.55 1.32
C ASP A 189 -3.51 25.30 2.19
N GLN A 190 -2.49 24.77 2.86
CA GLN A 190 -2.66 23.64 3.77
C GLN A 190 -3.51 23.99 5.00
N GLN A 191 -3.35 25.20 5.53
CA GLN A 191 -4.20 25.69 6.63
C GLN A 191 -5.65 25.92 6.17
N ALA A 192 -5.86 26.42 4.96
CA ALA A 192 -7.20 26.61 4.39
C ALA A 192 -7.92 25.29 4.05
N GLN A 193 -7.20 24.20 3.92
CA GLN A 193 -7.78 22.87 3.73
C GLN A 193 -8.34 22.24 5.01
N VAL A 194 -7.89 22.71 6.16
CA VAL A 194 -8.33 22.23 7.50
C VAL A 194 -9.58 22.97 7.94
#